data_b0e460a0414bb7b5cf41863058c45ca2
#
_entry.id   b0e460a0414bb7b5cf41863058c45ca2
#
_cell.length_a   1.000
_cell.length_b   1.000
_cell.length_c   1.000
_cell.angle_alpha   90.00
_cell.angle_beta   90.00
_cell.angle_gamma   90.00
#
_symmetry.space_group_name_H-M   'P 1'
#
loop_
_entity.id
_entity.type
_entity.pdbx_description
1 polymer ?
#
loop_
_entity_poly.entity_id
_entity_poly.type
_entity_poly.pdbx_seq_one_letter_code
_entity_poly.pdbx_strand_id
1 'polypeptide(L)'
;MSGTLATPRALLSLLVAASLVVAGAAQADDAGIRPQDIKRQALSSTVVEMAYSTSQQALFVSAPDWKEEARSRVLRLDPNTLAIKAEIPLQVKGFGVALNDAGNRLYLTQAFNGEVGVVDTTTNHALGSIKLLDKAVLEQAYKQAGISGKRLDFLLAELKKFKITEDYLYRLREIKYDAQSGRLFLPGLGFGVDSVLYVVDTKAGKLEKVIPGFGYNAVGITLDEKGRRVFVSNMQGQVITLNADTLAITATHEVQADQLLNLVYDPAGNRLLGVDQGIDRDDYRNHHLGHDYVKRSSGHRVFALDADSGKVLASELTDEVPIGLLLDERSQRLYVANRKGVRVDHGAGTLTVFDAKTLKRLQTVDLPPHPNSLALDPKGDALFVTVKNDGASTKAGKPESVVRIQLHSN
;
A
#
# COMPACT_ATOMS: atom_id res chain seq x y z
N MET A 1 -89.71 -42.37 -33.46
CA MET A 1 -90.08 -43.02 -32.19
C MET A 1 -89.16 -42.54 -31.11
N SER A 2 -89.79 -41.93 -30.12
CA SER A 2 -89.35 -41.70 -28.71
C SER A 2 -87.83 -41.46 -28.48
N GLY A 3 -87.38 -40.34 -28.05
CA GLY A 3 -87.80 -39.51 -26.97
C GLY A 3 -86.94 -39.76 -25.78
N THR A 4 -86.24 -38.86 -25.32
CA THR A 4 -86.25 -38.46 -23.89
C THR A 4 -85.16 -37.40 -23.60
N LEU A 5 -85.66 -36.34 -23.08
CA LEU A 5 -84.92 -35.23 -22.51
C LEU A 5 -84.19 -35.61 -21.24
N ALA A 6 -82.97 -35.10 -21.02
CA ALA A 6 -82.39 -35.02 -19.73
C ALA A 6 -81.73 -33.67 -19.55
N THR A 7 -82.13 -32.99 -18.48
CA THR A 7 -81.79 -31.66 -17.98
C THR A 7 -80.32 -31.56 -17.55
N PRO A 8 -79.66 -30.38 -17.62
CA PRO A 8 -78.31 -30.17 -17.16
C PRO A 8 -78.28 -29.82 -15.66
N ARG A 9 -77.43 -30.51 -14.92
CA ARG A 9 -77.00 -30.16 -13.57
C ARG A 9 -75.96 -29.07 -13.62
N ALA A 10 -76.27 -27.98 -12.96
CA ALA A 10 -75.30 -26.90 -12.70
C ALA A 10 -74.21 -27.37 -11.75
N LEU A 11 -72.93 -27.27 -12.17
CA LEU A 11 -71.77 -27.39 -11.34
C LEU A 11 -71.29 -26.01 -10.94
N LEU A 12 -71.42 -25.68 -9.67
CA LEU A 12 -70.86 -24.50 -9.02
C LEU A 12 -69.32 -24.69 -8.94
N SER A 13 -68.57 -23.92 -9.73
CA SER A 13 -67.09 -23.88 -9.61
C SER A 13 -66.71 -22.87 -8.57
N LEU A 14 -66.16 -23.30 -7.43
CA LEU A 14 -65.50 -22.45 -6.45
C LEU A 14 -64.15 -22.04 -7.04
N LEU A 15 -63.98 -20.76 -7.38
CA LEU A 15 -62.68 -20.13 -7.64
C LEU A 15 -62.04 -19.82 -6.30
N VAL A 16 -61.05 -20.63 -5.91
CA VAL A 16 -60.08 -20.27 -4.84
C VAL A 16 -59.03 -19.38 -5.46
N ALA A 17 -59.08 -18.08 -5.17
CA ALA A 17 -58.03 -17.14 -5.49
C ALA A 17 -56.86 -17.38 -4.55
N ALA A 18 -55.82 -18.06 -5.02
CA ALA A 18 -54.52 -18.14 -4.34
C ALA A 18 -53.80 -16.83 -4.55
N SER A 19 -53.81 -15.97 -3.53
CA SER A 19 -52.95 -14.80 -3.48
C SER A 19 -51.50 -15.25 -3.30
N LEU A 20 -50.73 -15.26 -4.38
CA LEU A 20 -49.25 -15.35 -4.33
C LEU A 20 -48.75 -14.06 -3.69
N VAL A 21 -48.43 -14.11 -2.41
CA VAL A 21 -47.57 -13.13 -1.76
C VAL A 21 -46.17 -13.41 -2.31
N VAL A 22 -45.78 -12.65 -3.34
CA VAL A 22 -44.38 -12.54 -3.73
C VAL A 22 -43.70 -11.76 -2.61
N ALA A 23 -43.12 -12.48 -1.66
CA ALA A 23 -42.14 -11.90 -0.77
C ALA A 23 -40.97 -11.43 -1.63
N GLY A 24 -40.95 -10.20 -2.04
CA GLY A 24 -39.80 -9.54 -2.60
C GLY A 24 -38.71 -9.66 -1.54
N ALA A 25 -37.75 -10.54 -1.76
CA ALA A 25 -36.50 -10.44 -1.07
C ALA A 25 -35.97 -9.03 -1.36
N ALA A 26 -36.03 -8.15 -0.37
CA ALA A 26 -35.29 -6.92 -0.40
C ALA A 26 -33.83 -7.35 -0.65
N GLN A 27 -33.35 -7.22 -1.88
CA GLN A 27 -31.95 -7.17 -2.14
C GLN A 27 -31.45 -6.03 -1.26
N ALA A 28 -30.70 -6.36 -0.22
CA ALA A 28 -29.92 -5.36 0.46
C ALA A 28 -29.14 -4.64 -0.65
N ASP A 29 -29.47 -3.38 -0.88
CA ASP A 29 -28.69 -2.51 -1.73
C ASP A 29 -27.28 -2.59 -1.17
N ASP A 30 -26.40 -3.29 -1.89
CA ASP A 30 -24.97 -3.25 -1.62
C ASP A 30 -24.56 -1.81 -1.94
N ALA A 31 -24.62 -0.97 -0.88
CA ALA A 31 -24.51 0.48 -1.01
C ALA A 31 -23.04 0.80 -1.38
N GLY A 32 -22.76 0.61 -2.66
CA GLY A 32 -21.47 0.94 -3.25
C GLY A 32 -21.12 2.42 -3.03
N ILE A 33 -19.85 2.73 -3.17
CA ILE A 33 -19.34 4.12 -3.12
C ILE A 33 -19.94 4.90 -4.29
N ARG A 34 -20.56 6.04 -4.00
CA ARG A 34 -21.21 6.91 -4.98
C ARG A 34 -20.40 8.22 -5.12
N PRO A 35 -20.51 8.96 -6.23
CA PRO A 35 -19.78 10.23 -6.42
C PRO A 35 -19.97 11.26 -5.30
N GLN A 36 -21.17 11.35 -4.72
CA GLN A 36 -21.47 12.27 -3.61
C GLN A 36 -20.78 11.87 -2.28
N ASP A 37 -20.34 10.65 -2.15
CA ASP A 37 -19.63 10.14 -0.98
C ASP A 37 -18.15 10.57 -0.97
N ILE A 38 -17.68 11.14 -2.09
CA ILE A 38 -16.28 11.48 -2.33
C ILE A 38 -16.07 12.98 -2.12
N LYS A 39 -15.24 13.34 -1.14
CA LYS A 39 -14.79 14.72 -0.89
C LYS A 39 -13.28 14.81 -1.10
N ARG A 40 -12.83 15.89 -1.74
CA ARG A 40 -11.42 16.15 -2.02
C ARG A 40 -10.97 17.44 -1.39
N GLN A 41 -9.80 17.44 -0.75
CA GLN A 41 -9.15 18.62 -0.21
C GLN A 41 -7.73 18.73 -0.76
N ALA A 42 -7.45 19.85 -1.43
CA ALA A 42 -6.08 20.19 -1.83
C ALA A 42 -5.27 20.60 -0.60
N LEU A 43 -4.02 20.15 -0.51
CA LEU A 43 -3.21 20.31 0.72
C LEU A 43 -1.86 20.97 0.46
N SER A 44 -0.98 20.31 -0.29
CA SER A 44 0.43 20.70 -0.42
C SER A 44 0.92 20.40 -1.84
N SER A 45 2.12 20.92 -2.19
CA SER A 45 2.78 20.61 -3.46
C SER A 45 2.99 19.10 -3.67
N THR A 46 3.14 18.36 -2.58
CA THR A 46 3.27 16.89 -2.60
C THR A 46 2.64 16.29 -1.35
N VAL A 47 1.96 15.16 -1.49
CA VAL A 47 1.56 14.27 -0.39
C VAL A 47 1.99 12.85 -0.75
N VAL A 48 2.36 12.00 0.24
CA VAL A 48 2.84 10.64 -0.04
C VAL A 48 2.00 9.62 0.72
N GLU A 49 2.31 9.37 1.98
CA GLU A 49 1.63 8.40 2.80
C GLU A 49 0.93 9.04 3.99
N MET A 50 0.04 8.30 4.60
CA MET A 50 -0.72 8.77 5.74
C MET A 50 -1.03 7.64 6.72
N ALA A 51 -1.29 8.04 7.96
CA ALA A 51 -1.83 7.17 9.00
C ALA A 51 -2.99 7.87 9.72
N TYR A 52 -3.99 7.09 10.11
CA TYR A 52 -5.07 7.54 10.98
C TYR A 52 -4.71 7.25 12.43
N SER A 53 -4.72 8.26 13.28
CA SER A 53 -4.55 8.14 14.73
C SER A 53 -5.92 8.12 15.41
N THR A 54 -6.22 7.01 16.07
CA THR A 54 -7.44 6.85 16.85
C THR A 54 -7.37 7.67 18.13
N SER A 55 -6.21 7.70 18.79
CA SER A 55 -6.01 8.45 20.05
C SER A 55 -6.13 9.95 19.82
N GLN A 56 -5.68 10.45 18.67
CA GLN A 56 -5.70 11.87 18.32
C GLN A 56 -6.92 12.28 17.47
N GLN A 57 -7.73 11.32 17.02
CA GLN A 57 -8.84 11.55 16.07
C GLN A 57 -8.38 12.41 14.88
N ALA A 58 -7.29 12.04 14.26
CA ALA A 58 -6.62 12.83 13.23
C ALA A 58 -5.95 11.95 12.16
N LEU A 59 -5.82 12.50 10.96
CA LEU A 59 -4.96 11.97 9.91
C LEU A 59 -3.61 12.69 9.97
N PHE A 60 -2.53 11.94 9.89
CA PHE A 60 -1.18 12.46 9.70
C PHE A 60 -0.70 12.11 8.29
N VAL A 61 -0.41 13.13 7.49
CA VAL A 61 -0.04 12.98 6.07
C VAL A 61 1.38 13.48 5.86
N SER A 62 2.25 12.63 5.31
CA SER A 62 3.59 13.01 4.90
C SER A 62 3.53 13.91 3.67
N ALA A 63 4.11 15.10 3.76
CA ALA A 63 4.13 16.13 2.71
C ALA A 63 5.56 16.61 2.45
N PRO A 64 6.38 15.83 1.72
CA PRO A 64 7.73 16.24 1.34
C PRO A 64 7.70 17.37 0.32
N ASP A 65 8.66 18.31 0.41
CA ASP A 65 8.88 19.30 -0.64
C ASP A 65 10.09 18.89 -1.50
N TRP A 66 9.84 18.68 -2.79
CA TRP A 66 10.87 18.23 -3.73
C TRP A 66 11.82 19.32 -4.17
N LYS A 67 11.41 20.60 -4.03
CA LYS A 67 12.20 21.77 -4.43
C LYS A 67 13.02 22.31 -3.27
N GLU A 68 12.39 22.41 -2.12
CA GLU A 68 12.97 22.97 -0.89
C GLU A 68 12.78 21.98 0.26
N GLU A 69 13.78 21.14 0.52
CA GLU A 69 13.69 20.05 1.49
C GLU A 69 13.28 20.54 2.89
N ALA A 70 13.78 21.69 3.31
CA ALA A 70 13.44 22.30 4.59
C ALA A 70 11.95 22.68 4.75
N ARG A 71 11.19 22.69 3.65
CA ARG A 71 9.73 22.92 3.66
C ARG A 71 8.92 21.63 3.80
N SER A 72 9.58 20.47 3.88
CA SER A 72 8.94 19.20 4.12
C SER A 72 8.28 19.16 5.50
N ARG A 73 7.11 18.54 5.59
CA ARG A 73 6.31 18.52 6.82
C ARG A 73 5.44 17.30 6.94
N VAL A 74 4.88 17.09 8.12
CA VAL A 74 3.68 16.27 8.32
C VAL A 74 2.50 17.20 8.48
N LEU A 75 1.40 16.93 7.79
CA LEU A 75 0.14 17.62 7.96
C LEU A 75 -0.76 16.83 8.89
N ARG A 76 -1.26 17.45 9.95
CA ARG A 76 -2.33 16.91 10.78
C ARG A 76 -3.66 17.42 10.27
N LEU A 77 -4.55 16.52 9.86
CA LEU A 77 -5.86 16.86 9.30
C LEU A 77 -6.99 16.43 10.24
N ASP A 78 -8.04 17.20 10.23
CA ASP A 78 -9.35 16.80 10.74
C ASP A 78 -9.94 15.72 9.82
N PRO A 79 -10.31 14.53 10.30
CA PRO A 79 -10.75 13.45 9.43
C PRO A 79 -12.14 13.65 8.82
N ASN A 80 -12.96 14.56 9.36
CA ASN A 80 -14.29 14.82 8.84
C ASN A 80 -14.30 15.88 7.74
N THR A 81 -13.48 16.92 7.92
CA THR A 81 -13.44 18.09 7.04
C THR A 81 -12.21 18.13 6.13
N LEU A 82 -11.17 17.34 6.43
CA LEU A 82 -9.82 17.37 5.85
C LEU A 82 -9.09 18.71 6.05
N ALA A 83 -9.58 19.59 6.91
CA ALA A 83 -8.91 20.85 7.24
C ALA A 83 -7.58 20.59 7.95
N ILE A 84 -6.53 21.32 7.55
CA ILE A 84 -5.23 21.28 8.22
C ILE A 84 -5.37 21.87 9.61
N LYS A 85 -5.07 21.09 10.65
CA LYS A 85 -5.08 21.50 12.06
C LYS A 85 -3.69 21.85 12.58
N ALA A 86 -2.66 21.25 12.00
CA ALA A 86 -1.26 21.57 12.29
C ALA A 86 -0.36 21.19 11.12
N GLU A 87 0.72 21.94 10.98
CA GLU A 87 1.84 21.65 10.08
C GLU A 87 3.08 21.40 10.94
N ILE A 88 3.69 20.24 10.80
CA ILE A 88 4.82 19.79 11.62
C ILE A 88 6.06 19.79 10.74
N PRO A 89 6.98 20.77 10.87
CA PRO A 89 8.19 20.84 10.06
C PRO A 89 9.11 19.64 10.29
N LEU A 90 9.65 19.03 9.23
CA LEU A 90 10.55 17.89 9.29
C LEU A 90 12.01 18.24 8.97
N GLN A 91 12.27 19.32 8.26
CA GLN A 91 13.57 19.70 7.71
C GLN A 91 14.09 18.79 6.58
N VAL A 92 13.55 17.60 6.43
CA VAL A 92 13.90 16.57 5.44
C VAL A 92 12.66 15.91 4.87
N LYS A 93 12.79 15.23 3.73
CA LYS A 93 11.68 14.56 3.04
C LYS A 93 11.25 13.27 3.75
N GLY A 94 10.03 13.25 4.29
CA GLY A 94 9.39 12.03 4.81
C GLY A 94 8.58 11.30 3.73
N PHE A 95 8.56 9.97 3.79
CA PHE A 95 7.83 9.11 2.85
C PHE A 95 6.85 8.17 3.52
N GLY A 96 7.28 6.91 3.77
CA GLY A 96 6.48 5.91 4.44
C GLY A 96 6.22 6.28 5.90
N VAL A 97 5.06 5.92 6.40
CA VAL A 97 4.67 6.24 7.78
C VAL A 97 4.28 4.99 8.57
N ALA A 98 4.68 4.94 9.84
CA ALA A 98 4.21 3.96 10.81
C ALA A 98 3.79 4.68 12.09
N LEU A 99 2.64 4.28 12.64
CA LEU A 99 2.08 4.89 13.82
C LEU A 99 2.15 3.96 15.02
N ASN A 100 2.78 4.42 16.10
CA ASN A 100 2.59 3.91 17.45
C ASN A 100 1.55 4.81 18.14
N ASP A 101 0.27 4.49 17.94
CA ASP A 101 -0.83 5.33 18.43
C ASP A 101 -0.88 5.38 19.95
N ALA A 102 -0.66 4.25 20.63
CA ALA A 102 -0.62 4.17 22.09
C ALA A 102 0.52 4.99 22.71
N GLY A 103 1.65 5.07 22.01
CA GLY A 103 2.82 5.85 22.43
C GLY A 103 2.85 7.29 21.90
N ASN A 104 1.83 7.72 21.16
CA ASN A 104 1.76 9.03 20.50
C ASN A 104 2.99 9.33 19.64
N ARG A 105 3.44 8.37 18.83
CA ARG A 105 4.61 8.51 17.94
C ARG A 105 4.26 8.15 16.52
N LEU A 106 4.59 9.05 15.61
CA LEU A 106 4.61 8.77 14.17
C LEU A 106 6.07 8.68 13.73
N TYR A 107 6.38 7.62 13.02
CA TYR A 107 7.69 7.38 12.42
C TYR A 107 7.60 7.55 10.92
N LEU A 108 8.59 8.21 10.32
CA LEU A 108 8.63 8.46 8.87
C LEU A 108 9.98 8.02 8.30
N THR A 109 9.97 7.26 7.22
CA THR A 109 11.19 7.00 6.46
C THR A 109 11.66 8.28 5.78
N GLN A 110 12.95 8.60 5.95
CA GLN A 110 13.61 9.71 5.27
C GLN A 110 14.45 9.13 4.13
N ALA A 111 13.78 8.85 3.01
CA ALA A 111 14.27 8.00 1.93
C ALA A 111 15.62 8.43 1.34
N PHE A 112 15.93 9.73 1.39
CA PHE A 112 17.16 10.32 0.84
C PHE A 112 18.16 10.77 1.90
N ASN A 113 17.88 10.51 3.18
CA ASN A 113 18.72 10.93 4.30
C ASN A 113 19.19 9.74 5.15
N GLY A 114 18.71 8.53 4.83
CA GLY A 114 19.13 7.31 5.53
C GLY A 114 18.71 7.25 7.00
N GLU A 115 17.58 7.85 7.34
CA GLU A 115 17.10 8.03 8.70
C GLU A 115 15.61 7.71 8.84
N VAL A 116 15.14 7.58 10.08
CA VAL A 116 13.72 7.56 10.45
C VAL A 116 13.42 8.79 11.29
N GLY A 117 12.57 9.68 10.78
CA GLY A 117 12.06 10.82 11.53
C GLY A 117 11.07 10.38 12.59
N VAL A 118 11.04 11.07 13.72
CA VAL A 118 10.14 10.81 14.84
C VAL A 118 9.32 12.06 15.13
N VAL A 119 7.99 11.91 15.18
CA VAL A 119 7.05 13.00 15.47
C VAL A 119 6.20 12.62 16.67
N ASP A 120 6.01 13.56 17.58
CA ASP A 120 5.04 13.48 18.67
C ASP A 120 3.67 13.94 18.16
N THR A 121 2.71 13.02 18.14
CA THR A 121 1.37 13.28 17.58
C THR A 121 0.45 14.07 18.52
N THR A 122 0.79 14.16 19.82
CA THR A 122 0.04 14.94 20.81
C THR A 122 0.44 16.42 20.73
N THR A 123 1.76 16.67 20.74
CA THR A 123 2.30 18.04 20.75
C THR A 123 2.49 18.64 19.37
N ASN A 124 2.39 17.80 18.31
CA ASN A 124 2.66 18.17 16.92
C ASN A 124 4.08 18.72 16.70
N HIS A 125 5.08 18.07 17.30
CA HIS A 125 6.48 18.45 17.15
C HIS A 125 7.32 17.28 16.60
N ALA A 126 8.27 17.60 15.72
CA ALA A 126 9.32 16.67 15.35
C ALA A 126 10.31 16.53 16.53
N LEU A 127 10.62 15.28 16.90
CA LEU A 127 11.51 14.95 18.00
C LEU A 127 12.96 14.67 17.55
N GLY A 128 13.22 14.76 16.24
CA GLY A 128 14.49 14.40 15.63
C GLY A 128 14.39 13.14 14.76
N SER A 129 15.52 12.50 14.52
CA SER A 129 15.59 11.31 13.68
C SER A 129 16.51 10.23 14.27
N ILE A 130 16.29 8.99 13.82
CA ILE A 130 17.11 7.82 14.12
C ILE A 130 17.92 7.51 12.87
N LYS A 131 19.23 7.63 12.97
CA LYS A 131 20.16 7.36 11.87
C LYS A 131 20.28 5.85 11.63
N LEU A 132 20.19 5.44 10.35
CA LEU A 132 20.30 4.03 9.94
C LEU A 132 21.56 3.77 9.13
N LEU A 133 21.97 4.70 8.26
CA LEU A 133 23.12 4.52 7.38
C LEU A 133 23.77 5.87 7.05
N ASP A 134 25.02 5.79 6.61
CA ASP A 134 25.79 6.92 6.12
C ASP A 134 25.85 6.93 4.59
N LYS A 135 26.14 8.09 4.01
CA LYS A 135 26.54 8.18 2.62
C LYS A 135 27.86 7.46 2.39
N ALA A 136 28.01 6.90 1.21
CA ALA A 136 29.22 6.23 0.78
C ALA A 136 29.61 6.64 -0.64
N VAL A 137 30.88 6.56 -0.98
CA VAL A 137 31.34 6.59 -2.36
C VAL A 137 30.85 5.30 -3.02
N LEU A 138 29.83 5.42 -3.91
CA LEU A 138 29.07 4.26 -4.38
C LEU A 138 29.92 3.24 -5.13
N GLU A 139 30.89 3.67 -5.93
CA GLU A 139 31.82 2.75 -6.59
C GLU A 139 32.56 1.86 -5.58
N GLN A 140 33.04 2.43 -4.48
CA GLN A 140 33.73 1.67 -3.42
C GLN A 140 32.76 0.73 -2.71
N ALA A 141 31.54 1.22 -2.40
CA ALA A 141 30.51 0.41 -1.75
C ALA A 141 30.11 -0.80 -2.62
N TYR A 142 29.97 -0.62 -3.94
CA TYR A 142 29.68 -1.73 -4.85
C TYR A 142 30.79 -2.78 -4.87
N LYS A 143 32.06 -2.35 -4.94
CA LYS A 143 33.22 -3.27 -4.91
C LYS A 143 33.28 -4.03 -3.58
N GLN A 144 33.04 -3.35 -2.46
CA GLN A 144 32.98 -3.97 -1.12
C GLN A 144 31.82 -4.97 -0.99
N ALA A 145 30.69 -4.71 -1.66
CA ALA A 145 29.57 -5.63 -1.76
C ALA A 145 29.80 -6.79 -2.75
N GLY A 146 31.02 -6.93 -3.33
CA GLY A 146 31.38 -7.99 -4.26
C GLY A 146 30.84 -7.79 -5.68
N ILE A 147 30.34 -6.60 -6.01
CA ILE A 147 29.85 -6.30 -7.36
C ILE A 147 31.03 -6.11 -8.31
N SER A 148 31.03 -6.81 -9.43
CA SER A 148 32.11 -6.76 -10.42
C SER A 148 31.60 -6.99 -11.85
N GLY A 149 32.50 -6.87 -12.85
CA GLY A 149 32.22 -7.14 -14.27
C GLY A 149 31.08 -6.29 -14.82
N LYS A 150 30.28 -6.86 -15.71
CA LYS A 150 29.20 -6.17 -16.43
C LYS A 150 28.20 -5.46 -15.51
N ARG A 151 27.92 -6.03 -14.33
CA ARG A 151 27.01 -5.41 -13.34
C ARG A 151 27.61 -4.11 -12.79
N LEU A 152 28.90 -4.14 -12.45
CA LEU A 152 29.60 -2.93 -11.98
C LEU A 152 29.67 -1.88 -13.08
N ASP A 153 30.03 -2.26 -14.30
CA ASP A 153 30.12 -1.34 -15.45
C ASP A 153 28.79 -0.64 -15.72
N PHE A 154 27.67 -1.37 -15.67
CA PHE A 154 26.33 -0.83 -15.80
C PHE A 154 26.02 0.20 -14.70
N LEU A 155 26.28 -0.15 -13.44
CA LEU A 155 26.02 0.75 -12.31
C LEU A 155 26.89 2.02 -12.37
N LEU A 156 28.16 1.91 -12.74
CA LEU A 156 29.03 3.08 -12.90
C LEU A 156 28.60 3.96 -14.06
N ALA A 157 28.07 3.39 -15.15
CA ALA A 157 27.49 4.15 -16.25
C ALA A 157 26.25 4.95 -15.80
N GLU A 158 25.38 4.33 -15.00
CA GLU A 158 24.20 5.02 -14.43
C GLU A 158 24.61 6.12 -13.45
N LEU A 159 25.57 5.89 -12.56
CA LEU A 159 26.11 6.94 -11.67
C LEU A 159 26.65 8.14 -12.47
N LYS A 160 27.40 7.87 -13.53
CA LYS A 160 27.96 8.90 -14.41
C LYS A 160 26.86 9.69 -15.12
N LYS A 161 25.82 9.02 -15.61
CA LYS A 161 24.65 9.63 -16.27
C LYS A 161 23.94 10.63 -15.35
N PHE A 162 23.79 10.28 -14.08
CA PHE A 162 23.14 11.14 -13.08
C PHE A 162 24.12 12.03 -12.29
N LYS A 163 25.43 12.01 -12.61
CA LYS A 163 26.50 12.75 -11.92
C LYS A 163 26.54 12.49 -10.41
N ILE A 164 26.30 11.24 -10.01
CA ILE A 164 26.32 10.79 -8.61
C ILE A 164 27.67 10.11 -8.36
N THR A 165 28.36 10.49 -7.31
CA THR A 165 29.60 9.84 -6.83
C THR A 165 29.42 9.29 -5.42
N GLU A 166 28.70 10.03 -4.59
CA GLU A 166 28.42 9.69 -3.20
C GLU A 166 26.93 9.79 -2.93
N ASP A 167 26.37 8.76 -2.31
CA ASP A 167 24.96 8.69 -1.92
C ASP A 167 24.73 7.56 -0.92
N TYR A 168 23.49 7.42 -0.45
CA TYR A 168 23.05 6.29 0.36
C TYR A 168 22.89 5.04 -0.51
N LEU A 169 23.50 3.93 -0.08
CA LEU A 169 23.42 2.65 -0.80
C LEU A 169 22.00 2.05 -0.80
N TYR A 170 21.21 2.43 0.15
CA TYR A 170 19.82 1.97 0.32
C TYR A 170 18.85 3.14 0.36
N ARG A 171 17.68 2.96 -0.27
CA ARG A 171 16.55 3.88 -0.17
C ARG A 171 15.51 3.31 0.77
N LEU A 172 14.96 4.15 1.63
CA LEU A 172 13.92 3.77 2.58
C LEU A 172 12.54 4.18 2.03
N ARG A 173 11.56 3.29 2.09
CA ARG A 173 10.19 3.59 1.67
C ARG A 173 9.20 3.11 2.71
N GLU A 174 8.81 1.85 2.63
CA GLU A 174 7.84 1.26 3.55
C GLU A 174 8.42 1.10 4.96
N ILE A 175 7.54 1.16 5.96
CA ILE A 175 7.87 1.01 7.36
C ILE A 175 6.70 0.41 8.12
N LYS A 176 6.97 -0.51 9.04
CA LYS A 176 5.96 -1.08 9.95
C LYS A 176 6.44 -0.99 11.39
N TYR A 177 5.52 -0.68 12.28
CA TYR A 177 5.74 -0.71 13.73
C TYR A 177 5.13 -1.97 14.33
N ASP A 178 5.92 -2.73 15.05
CA ASP A 178 5.48 -3.89 15.84
C ASP A 178 5.23 -3.43 17.29
N ALA A 179 3.97 -3.36 17.66
CA ALA A 179 3.57 -2.87 18.98
C ALA A 179 4.04 -3.80 20.11
N GLN A 180 4.18 -5.09 19.86
CA GLN A 180 4.58 -6.06 20.88
C GLN A 180 6.05 -5.92 21.26
N SER A 181 6.95 -5.77 20.30
CA SER A 181 8.39 -5.62 20.58
C SER A 181 8.82 -4.15 20.74
N GLY A 182 8.06 -3.22 20.21
CA GLY A 182 8.45 -1.81 20.09
C GLY A 182 9.49 -1.58 18.99
N ARG A 183 9.51 -2.42 17.97
CA ARG A 183 10.44 -2.34 16.85
C ARG A 183 9.81 -1.72 15.61
N LEU A 184 10.64 -1.06 14.81
CA LEU A 184 10.31 -0.73 13.42
C LEU A 184 11.05 -1.69 12.50
N PHE A 185 10.35 -2.11 11.44
CA PHE A 185 10.90 -2.91 10.36
C PHE A 185 10.79 -2.11 9.06
N LEU A 186 11.91 -1.95 8.35
CA LEU A 186 12.01 -1.13 7.13
C LEU A 186 12.84 -1.85 6.07
N PRO A 187 12.28 -2.19 4.91
CA PRO A 187 13.10 -2.60 3.77
C PRO A 187 14.00 -1.45 3.31
N GLY A 188 15.29 -1.75 3.15
CA GLY A 188 16.25 -0.88 2.48
C GLY A 188 16.42 -1.34 1.05
N LEU A 189 15.84 -0.59 0.08
CA LEU A 189 16.00 -0.90 -1.35
C LEU A 189 17.44 -0.66 -1.75
N GLY A 190 18.14 -1.72 -2.14
CA GLY A 190 19.52 -1.63 -2.57
C GLY A 190 19.63 -0.95 -3.93
N PHE A 191 20.38 0.14 -4.01
CA PHE A 191 20.75 0.73 -5.28
C PHE A 191 21.92 -0.04 -5.87
N GLY A 192 21.62 -1.03 -6.72
CA GLY A 192 22.60 -1.90 -7.34
C GLY A 192 23.12 -3.06 -6.48
N VAL A 193 22.72 -3.16 -5.24
CA VAL A 193 23.03 -4.26 -4.32
C VAL A 193 21.75 -4.95 -3.86
N ASP A 194 21.87 -6.13 -3.24
CA ASP A 194 20.74 -6.78 -2.62
C ASP A 194 20.16 -5.93 -1.49
N SER A 195 18.85 -5.92 -1.37
CA SER A 195 18.15 -5.20 -0.32
C SER A 195 18.42 -5.82 1.05
N VAL A 196 18.23 -5.00 2.07
CA VAL A 196 18.35 -5.39 3.48
C VAL A 196 17.06 -5.07 4.22
N LEU A 197 16.90 -5.60 5.43
CA LEU A 197 15.88 -5.16 6.36
C LEU A 197 16.54 -4.46 7.54
N TYR A 198 16.18 -3.21 7.78
CA TYR A 198 16.55 -2.46 8.98
C TYR A 198 15.58 -2.78 10.11
N VAL A 199 16.11 -3.01 11.29
CA VAL A 199 15.35 -3.17 12.54
C VAL A 199 15.77 -2.08 13.50
N VAL A 200 14.80 -1.30 13.98
CA VAL A 200 15.03 -0.16 14.88
C VAL A 200 14.35 -0.44 16.22
N ASP A 201 15.10 -0.31 17.29
CA ASP A 201 14.55 -0.27 18.66
C ASP A 201 14.04 1.15 18.95
N THR A 202 12.70 1.30 19.02
CA THR A 202 12.08 2.61 19.24
C THR A 202 12.24 3.11 20.67
N LYS A 203 12.44 2.23 21.64
CA LYS A 203 12.65 2.59 23.05
C LYS A 203 14.07 3.12 23.26
N ALA A 204 15.05 2.46 22.65
CA ALA A 204 16.43 2.91 22.67
C ALA A 204 16.71 4.06 21.67
N GLY A 205 15.80 4.30 20.73
CA GLY A 205 15.95 5.32 19.69
C GLY A 205 17.13 5.08 18.77
N LYS A 206 17.42 3.82 18.41
CA LYS A 206 18.61 3.47 17.61
C LYS A 206 18.37 2.28 16.68
N LEU A 207 19.21 2.18 15.66
CA LEU A 207 19.32 0.99 14.83
C LEU A 207 19.73 -0.21 15.71
N GLU A 208 18.94 -1.28 15.68
CA GLU A 208 19.22 -2.53 16.39
C GLU A 208 19.99 -3.50 15.50
N LYS A 209 19.54 -3.69 14.26
CA LYS A 209 20.12 -4.67 13.34
C LYS A 209 19.90 -4.31 11.89
N VAL A 210 20.82 -4.74 11.02
CA VAL A 210 20.67 -4.78 9.56
C VAL A 210 20.73 -6.24 9.13
N ILE A 211 19.70 -6.71 8.45
CA ILE A 211 19.56 -8.11 8.04
C ILE A 211 19.67 -8.17 6.51
N PRO A 212 20.67 -8.86 5.94
CA PRO A 212 20.81 -9.06 4.50
C PRO A 212 19.88 -10.17 3.99
N GLY A 213 19.82 -10.35 2.65
CA GLY A 213 19.14 -11.48 2.03
C GLY A 213 17.74 -11.19 1.51
N PHE A 214 17.44 -9.92 1.20
CA PHE A 214 16.12 -9.51 0.70
C PHE A 214 16.07 -9.29 -0.82
N GLY A 215 17.16 -9.60 -1.55
CA GLY A 215 17.19 -9.61 -3.02
C GLY A 215 16.97 -8.26 -3.68
N TYR A 216 16.50 -8.29 -4.93
CA TYR A 216 16.36 -7.10 -5.75
C TYR A 216 15.13 -6.28 -5.35
N ASN A 217 15.34 -5.02 -4.97
CA ASN A 217 14.28 -4.04 -4.67
C ASN A 217 13.20 -4.58 -3.74
N ALA A 218 13.56 -4.94 -2.51
CA ALA A 218 12.58 -5.26 -1.47
C ALA A 218 11.82 -4.00 -1.06
N VAL A 219 10.48 -4.02 -1.20
CA VAL A 219 9.63 -2.85 -0.97
C VAL A 219 8.45 -3.15 -0.08
N GLY A 220 7.62 -4.15 -0.46
CA GLY A 220 6.41 -4.47 0.29
C GLY A 220 6.74 -5.09 1.64
N ILE A 221 6.05 -4.66 2.69
CA ILE A 221 6.22 -5.21 4.03
C ILE A 221 4.90 -5.22 4.79
N THR A 222 4.64 -6.33 5.50
CA THR A 222 3.50 -6.45 6.42
C THR A 222 3.87 -7.31 7.63
N LEU A 223 3.06 -7.24 8.68
CA LEU A 223 3.25 -7.96 9.93
C LEU A 223 2.09 -8.90 10.20
N ASP A 224 2.40 -10.10 10.67
CA ASP A 224 1.52 -10.93 11.47
C ASP A 224 1.99 -10.79 12.92
N GLU A 225 1.39 -9.86 13.64
CA GLU A 225 1.81 -9.57 15.03
C GLU A 225 1.58 -10.77 15.95
N LYS A 226 0.47 -11.50 15.76
CA LYS A 226 0.12 -12.67 16.56
C LYS A 226 1.06 -13.85 16.30
N GLY A 227 1.35 -14.14 15.04
CA GLY A 227 2.26 -15.21 14.62
C GLY A 227 3.74 -14.81 14.68
N ARG A 228 4.04 -13.55 15.08
CA ARG A 228 5.40 -13.00 15.17
C ARG A 228 6.18 -13.12 13.87
N ARG A 229 5.53 -12.78 12.73
CA ARG A 229 6.11 -12.86 11.40
C ARG A 229 6.16 -11.50 10.72
N VAL A 230 7.29 -11.22 10.07
CA VAL A 230 7.46 -10.09 9.15
C VAL A 230 7.57 -10.64 7.75
N PHE A 231 6.72 -10.19 6.84
CA PHE A 231 6.75 -10.58 5.44
C PHE A 231 7.27 -9.42 4.60
N VAL A 232 8.25 -9.70 3.77
CA VAL A 232 8.84 -8.71 2.86
C VAL A 232 8.83 -9.26 1.44
N SER A 233 8.29 -8.50 0.49
CA SER A 233 8.34 -8.85 -0.93
C SER A 233 9.44 -8.08 -1.66
N ASN A 234 9.97 -8.66 -2.74
CA ASN A 234 10.93 -8.03 -3.61
C ASN A 234 10.48 -8.04 -5.09
N MET A 235 11.21 -7.34 -5.95
CA MET A 235 10.88 -7.24 -7.36
C MET A 235 11.52 -8.33 -8.24
N GLN A 236 11.94 -9.44 -7.64
CA GLN A 236 12.35 -10.65 -8.33
C GLN A 236 11.41 -11.83 -8.07
N GLY A 237 10.18 -11.53 -7.59
CA GLY A 237 9.14 -12.52 -7.39
C GLY A 237 9.32 -13.39 -6.16
N GLN A 238 9.78 -12.82 -5.05
CA GLN A 238 9.95 -13.52 -3.79
C GLN A 238 9.18 -12.84 -2.66
N VAL A 239 8.72 -13.66 -1.71
CA VAL A 239 8.29 -13.23 -0.37
C VAL A 239 9.20 -13.89 0.65
N ILE A 240 9.84 -13.06 1.47
CA ILE A 240 10.76 -13.46 2.53
C ILE A 240 10.06 -13.31 3.87
N THR A 241 10.06 -14.38 4.67
CA THR A 241 9.47 -14.39 6.02
C THR A 241 10.58 -14.34 7.05
N LEU A 242 10.44 -13.41 7.99
CA LEU A 242 11.33 -13.24 9.14
C LEU A 242 10.53 -13.46 10.43
N ASN A 243 11.14 -14.10 11.42
CA ASN A 243 10.60 -14.13 12.77
C ASN A 243 10.90 -12.79 13.47
N ALA A 244 9.85 -12.09 13.95
CA ALA A 244 9.96 -10.74 14.52
C ALA A 244 10.74 -10.69 15.85
N ASP A 245 10.83 -11.81 16.58
CA ASP A 245 11.52 -11.85 17.88
C ASP A 245 12.99 -12.23 17.73
N THR A 246 13.27 -13.31 16.99
CA THR A 246 14.65 -13.82 16.79
C THR A 246 15.40 -13.09 15.69
N LEU A 247 14.69 -12.37 14.83
CA LEU A 247 15.24 -11.68 13.66
C LEU A 247 15.94 -12.63 12.67
N ALA A 248 15.51 -13.88 12.62
CA ALA A 248 15.99 -14.87 11.68
C ALA A 248 15.04 -14.97 10.48
N ILE A 249 15.59 -15.05 9.27
CA ILE A 249 14.81 -15.42 8.08
C ILE A 249 14.41 -16.89 8.23
N THR A 250 13.12 -17.16 8.16
CA THR A 250 12.55 -18.51 8.35
C THR A 250 12.12 -19.15 7.04
N ALA A 251 11.79 -18.35 6.02
CA ALA A 251 11.43 -18.84 4.70
C ALA A 251 11.70 -17.80 3.61
N THR A 252 11.93 -18.29 2.39
CA THR A 252 11.92 -17.49 1.16
C THR A 252 11.13 -18.27 0.13
N HIS A 253 10.03 -17.69 -0.33
CA HIS A 253 9.14 -18.33 -1.29
C HIS A 253 9.20 -17.63 -2.63
N GLU A 254 9.41 -18.38 -3.70
CA GLU A 254 9.19 -17.93 -5.07
C GLU A 254 7.68 -17.85 -5.31
N VAL A 255 7.19 -16.69 -5.72
CA VAL A 255 5.75 -16.46 -5.96
C VAL A 255 5.46 -16.15 -7.43
N GLN A 256 4.22 -16.38 -7.85
CA GLN A 256 3.79 -16.13 -9.23
C GLN A 256 3.37 -14.66 -9.46
N ALA A 257 4.16 -13.74 -8.89
CA ALA A 257 4.02 -12.29 -9.02
C ALA A 257 5.39 -11.66 -9.10
N ASP A 258 5.55 -10.60 -9.91
CA ASP A 258 6.88 -10.06 -10.21
C ASP A 258 7.21 -8.81 -9.39
N GLN A 259 6.20 -8.00 -9.08
CA GLN A 259 6.39 -6.68 -8.48
C GLN A 259 5.35 -6.44 -7.38
N LEU A 260 5.32 -7.31 -6.36
CA LEU A 260 4.47 -7.11 -5.18
C LEU A 260 4.97 -5.89 -4.40
N LEU A 261 4.48 -4.71 -4.79
CA LEU A 261 4.94 -3.45 -4.24
C LEU A 261 4.44 -3.20 -2.81
N ASN A 262 3.19 -3.57 -2.53
CA ASN A 262 2.58 -3.47 -1.22
C ASN A 262 1.94 -4.79 -0.82
N LEU A 263 2.06 -5.11 0.47
CA LEU A 263 1.52 -6.30 1.10
C LEU A 263 0.64 -5.92 2.30
N VAL A 264 -0.41 -6.72 2.51
CA VAL A 264 -1.22 -6.73 3.73
C VAL A 264 -1.40 -8.18 4.17
N TYR A 265 -1.19 -8.45 5.45
CA TYR A 265 -1.52 -9.75 6.03
C TYR A 265 -3.01 -9.80 6.41
N ASP A 266 -3.69 -10.85 5.99
CA ASP A 266 -5.07 -11.17 6.36
C ASP A 266 -5.08 -12.28 7.41
N PRO A 267 -5.30 -11.95 8.68
CA PRO A 267 -5.26 -12.94 9.76
C PRO A 267 -6.42 -13.95 9.68
N ALA A 268 -7.56 -13.57 9.11
CA ALA A 268 -8.72 -14.45 9.02
C ALA A 268 -8.49 -15.63 8.07
N GLY A 269 -7.71 -15.41 7.01
CA GLY A 269 -7.38 -16.43 6.02
C GLY A 269 -5.96 -16.96 6.10
N ASN A 270 -5.11 -16.47 7.00
CA ASN A 270 -3.65 -16.70 7.01
C ASN A 270 -3.05 -16.46 5.62
N ARG A 271 -3.33 -15.28 5.04
CA ARG A 271 -2.97 -14.95 3.66
C ARG A 271 -2.21 -13.63 3.59
N LEU A 272 -1.40 -13.53 2.55
CA LEU A 272 -0.84 -12.27 2.11
C LEU A 272 -1.64 -11.77 0.92
N LEU A 273 -2.18 -10.56 1.04
CA LEU A 273 -2.78 -9.84 -0.08
C LEU A 273 -1.74 -8.87 -0.62
N GLY A 274 -1.55 -8.85 -1.94
CA GLY A 274 -0.52 -8.01 -2.55
C GLY A 274 -0.94 -7.49 -3.91
N VAL A 275 -0.33 -6.39 -4.35
CA VAL A 275 -0.56 -5.81 -5.68
C VAL A 275 0.70 -5.91 -6.54
N ASP A 276 0.56 -6.50 -7.72
CA ASP A 276 1.61 -6.53 -8.74
C ASP A 276 1.45 -5.35 -9.70
N GLN A 277 2.42 -4.46 -9.64
CA GLN A 277 2.36 -3.17 -10.31
C GLN A 277 2.39 -3.26 -11.84
N GLY A 278 3.10 -4.23 -12.41
CA GLY A 278 3.20 -4.45 -13.86
C GLY A 278 3.98 -3.38 -14.62
N ILE A 279 4.82 -2.57 -13.96
CA ILE A 279 5.69 -1.59 -14.63
C ILE A 279 6.93 -2.29 -15.14
N ASP A 280 7.34 -1.97 -16.36
CA ASP A 280 8.59 -2.48 -16.90
C ASP A 280 9.81 -1.94 -16.12
N ARG A 281 10.60 -2.87 -15.58
CA ARG A 281 11.85 -2.63 -14.84
C ARG A 281 12.91 -3.69 -15.19
N ASP A 282 12.75 -4.33 -16.33
CA ASP A 282 13.50 -5.53 -16.68
C ASP A 282 14.99 -5.24 -16.83
N ASP A 283 15.35 -4.13 -17.45
CA ASP A 283 16.75 -3.77 -17.68
C ASP A 283 17.56 -3.75 -16.35
N TYR A 284 17.12 -3.00 -15.36
CA TYR A 284 17.80 -2.96 -14.06
C TYR A 284 17.77 -4.29 -13.32
N ARG A 285 16.66 -5.01 -13.39
CA ARG A 285 16.50 -6.32 -12.74
C ARG A 285 17.44 -7.35 -13.36
N ASN A 286 17.50 -7.42 -14.68
CA ASN A 286 18.35 -8.37 -15.40
C ASN A 286 19.83 -8.10 -15.13
N HIS A 287 20.26 -6.85 -15.13
CA HIS A 287 21.62 -6.48 -14.72
C HIS A 287 21.92 -6.86 -13.26
N HIS A 288 20.94 -6.70 -12.35
CA HIS A 288 21.11 -7.09 -10.95
C HIS A 288 21.26 -8.61 -10.79
N LEU A 289 20.40 -9.39 -11.46
CA LEU A 289 20.38 -10.85 -11.39
C LEU A 289 21.52 -11.51 -12.20
N GLY A 290 22.08 -10.80 -13.18
CA GLY A 290 23.09 -11.34 -14.10
C GLY A 290 22.52 -12.27 -15.18
N HIS A 291 21.19 -12.32 -15.34
CA HIS A 291 20.47 -13.07 -16.36
C HIS A 291 19.10 -12.45 -16.63
N ASP A 292 18.49 -12.79 -17.75
CA ASP A 292 17.13 -12.34 -18.09
C ASP A 292 16.11 -12.97 -17.14
N TYR A 293 15.29 -12.09 -16.55
CA TYR A 293 14.23 -12.52 -15.65
C TYR A 293 13.01 -12.98 -16.46
N VAL A 294 12.52 -14.16 -16.13
CA VAL A 294 11.29 -14.69 -16.72
C VAL A 294 10.09 -14.17 -15.94
N LYS A 295 9.29 -13.31 -16.58
CA LYS A 295 8.05 -12.78 -15.98
C LYS A 295 7.07 -13.91 -15.65
N ARG A 296 6.48 -13.84 -14.46
CA ARG A 296 5.53 -14.83 -13.92
C ARG A 296 4.10 -14.30 -13.90
N SER A 297 3.94 -12.99 -14.09
CA SER A 297 2.67 -12.28 -14.01
C SER A 297 2.54 -11.28 -15.17
N SER A 298 1.32 -11.03 -15.59
CA SER A 298 1.02 -9.92 -16.53
C SER A 298 1.07 -8.54 -15.84
N GLY A 299 1.24 -8.51 -14.53
CA GLY A 299 1.07 -7.29 -13.74
C GLY A 299 -0.38 -6.79 -13.69
N HIS A 300 -0.56 -5.60 -13.10
CA HIS A 300 -1.88 -4.97 -12.93
C HIS A 300 -2.89 -5.89 -12.23
N ARG A 301 -2.42 -6.59 -11.19
CA ARG A 301 -3.20 -7.62 -10.50
C ARG A 301 -3.13 -7.45 -9.00
N VAL A 302 -4.17 -7.95 -8.36
CA VAL A 302 -4.17 -8.26 -6.93
C VAL A 302 -4.01 -9.78 -6.77
N PHE A 303 -3.27 -10.19 -5.74
CA PHE A 303 -3.00 -11.58 -5.40
C PHE A 303 -3.41 -11.87 -3.97
N ALA A 304 -3.89 -13.09 -3.72
CA ALA A 304 -3.93 -13.70 -2.42
C ALA A 304 -2.95 -14.89 -2.42
N LEU A 305 -1.99 -14.86 -1.51
CA LEU A 305 -0.98 -15.90 -1.33
C LEU A 305 -1.20 -16.57 0.03
N ASP A 306 -1.02 -17.87 0.10
CA ASP A 306 -0.90 -18.58 1.37
C ASP A 306 0.35 -18.07 2.12
N ALA A 307 0.20 -17.65 3.36
CA ALA A 307 1.27 -16.99 4.11
C ALA A 307 2.39 -17.96 4.52
N ASP A 308 2.12 -19.25 4.58
CA ASP A 308 3.08 -20.26 5.00
C ASP A 308 3.91 -20.80 3.83
N SER A 309 3.29 -20.95 2.66
CA SER A 309 3.91 -21.57 1.48
C SER A 309 4.22 -20.63 0.33
N GLY A 310 3.69 -19.40 0.34
CA GLY A 310 3.78 -18.45 -0.78
C GLY A 310 2.93 -18.86 -2.01
N LYS A 311 2.15 -19.95 -1.92
CA LYS A 311 1.33 -20.42 -3.03
C LYS A 311 0.23 -19.42 -3.36
N VAL A 312 0.02 -19.15 -4.65
CA VAL A 312 -1.10 -18.32 -5.11
C VAL A 312 -2.41 -19.07 -4.86
N LEU A 313 -3.30 -18.48 -4.06
CA LEU A 313 -4.64 -18.95 -3.77
C LEU A 313 -5.66 -18.37 -4.76
N ALA A 314 -5.50 -17.09 -5.09
CA ALA A 314 -6.32 -16.37 -6.05
C ALA A 314 -5.55 -15.19 -6.66
N SER A 315 -5.95 -14.76 -7.84
CA SER A 315 -5.41 -13.56 -8.49
C SER A 315 -6.45 -12.97 -9.42
N GLU A 316 -6.66 -11.66 -9.33
CA GLU A 316 -7.62 -10.92 -10.14
C GLU A 316 -6.97 -9.69 -10.79
N LEU A 317 -7.47 -9.32 -11.98
CA LEU A 317 -7.06 -8.08 -12.63
C LEU A 317 -7.63 -6.88 -11.85
N THR A 318 -6.82 -5.84 -11.73
CA THR A 318 -7.25 -4.51 -11.31
C THR A 318 -6.98 -3.52 -12.44
N ASP A 319 -7.07 -2.22 -12.17
CA ASP A 319 -6.67 -1.24 -13.17
C ASP A 319 -5.15 -1.08 -13.23
N GLU A 320 -4.66 -0.21 -14.14
CA GLU A 320 -3.24 0.00 -14.36
C GLU A 320 -2.50 0.46 -13.12
N VAL A 321 -1.31 -0.08 -12.92
CA VAL A 321 -0.34 0.35 -11.91
C VAL A 321 -0.95 0.43 -10.51
N PRO A 322 -1.46 -0.69 -9.95
CA PRO A 322 -1.92 -0.73 -8.58
C PRO A 322 -0.76 -0.44 -7.62
N ILE A 323 -1.02 0.35 -6.58
CA ILE A 323 -0.01 0.76 -5.62
C ILE A 323 -0.52 0.76 -4.19
N GLY A 324 -1.58 1.49 -3.89
CA GLY A 324 -2.18 1.49 -2.55
C GLY A 324 -2.99 0.23 -2.31
N LEU A 325 -2.83 -0.36 -1.14
CA LEU A 325 -3.54 -1.57 -0.73
C LEU A 325 -3.95 -1.44 0.74
N LEU A 326 -5.23 -1.72 1.04
CA LEU A 326 -5.74 -1.70 2.39
C LEU A 326 -6.85 -2.74 2.56
N LEU A 327 -6.74 -3.56 3.59
CA LEU A 327 -7.76 -4.51 4.01
C LEU A 327 -8.59 -3.92 5.15
N ASP A 328 -9.89 -3.85 4.98
CA ASP A 328 -10.84 -3.71 6.08
C ASP A 328 -11.23 -5.12 6.56
N GLU A 329 -10.59 -5.56 7.64
CA GLU A 329 -10.82 -6.89 8.22
C GLU A 329 -12.28 -7.07 8.70
N ARG A 330 -12.94 -6.00 9.10
CA ARG A 330 -14.28 -6.01 9.63
C ARG A 330 -15.33 -6.28 8.55
N SER A 331 -15.26 -5.53 7.44
CA SER A 331 -16.16 -5.69 6.31
C SER A 331 -15.68 -6.75 5.30
N GLN A 332 -14.45 -7.26 5.47
CA GLN A 332 -13.75 -8.14 4.52
C GLN A 332 -13.71 -7.53 3.12
N ARG A 333 -13.43 -6.22 3.05
CA ARG A 333 -13.22 -5.52 1.79
C ARG A 333 -11.75 -5.16 1.61
N LEU A 334 -11.26 -5.37 0.40
CA LEU A 334 -9.91 -5.00 0.00
C LEU A 334 -9.98 -3.82 -0.97
N TYR A 335 -9.33 -2.73 -0.61
CA TYR A 335 -9.27 -1.51 -1.40
C TYR A 335 -7.93 -1.42 -2.11
N VAL A 336 -7.97 -1.17 -3.43
CA VAL A 336 -6.76 -1.05 -4.28
C VAL A 336 -6.79 0.27 -5.02
N ALA A 337 -5.79 1.12 -4.78
CA ALA A 337 -5.60 2.37 -5.48
C ALA A 337 -4.74 2.14 -6.74
N ASN A 338 -5.23 2.60 -7.90
CA ASN A 338 -4.60 2.38 -9.19
C ASN A 338 -4.25 3.71 -9.86
N ARG A 339 -3.06 3.78 -10.44
CA ARG A 339 -2.50 4.97 -11.11
C ARG A 339 -2.52 4.77 -12.61
N LYS A 340 -3.56 5.23 -13.28
CA LYS A 340 -3.67 5.12 -14.74
C LYS A 340 -2.84 6.19 -15.43
N GLY A 341 -2.10 5.81 -16.47
CA GLY A 341 -1.27 6.74 -17.23
C GLY A 341 -0.13 7.35 -16.40
N VAL A 342 0.62 6.53 -15.69
CA VAL A 342 1.85 6.97 -15.04
C VAL A 342 2.85 7.45 -16.10
N ARG A 343 3.47 8.62 -15.89
CA ARG A 343 4.43 9.28 -16.80
C ARG A 343 3.83 9.97 -18.02
N VAL A 344 2.51 10.13 -18.08
CA VAL A 344 1.87 10.97 -19.12
C VAL A 344 1.34 12.27 -18.53
N ASP A 345 1.07 13.26 -19.40
CA ASP A 345 0.59 14.57 -18.96
C ASP A 345 -0.82 14.50 -18.34
N HIS A 346 -1.66 13.64 -18.87
CA HIS A 346 -3.06 13.47 -18.45
C HIS A 346 -3.28 12.05 -17.91
N GLY A 347 -3.00 11.89 -16.63
CA GLY A 347 -3.26 10.64 -15.91
C GLY A 347 -4.68 10.58 -15.37
N ALA A 348 -5.06 9.38 -14.91
CA ALA A 348 -6.30 9.12 -14.20
C ALA A 348 -6.03 8.29 -12.94
N GLY A 349 -7.05 8.05 -12.15
CA GLY A 349 -6.97 7.21 -10.97
C GLY A 349 -8.25 6.45 -10.76
N THR A 350 -8.16 5.29 -10.15
CA THR A 350 -9.33 4.52 -9.70
C THR A 350 -9.07 3.91 -8.33
N LEU A 351 -10.15 3.61 -7.64
CA LEU A 351 -10.18 2.74 -6.48
C LEU A 351 -10.97 1.49 -6.86
N THR A 352 -10.34 0.33 -6.85
CA THR A 352 -11.03 -0.95 -7.03
C THR A 352 -11.32 -1.56 -5.67
N VAL A 353 -12.54 -1.99 -5.45
CA VAL A 353 -13.01 -2.67 -4.24
C VAL A 353 -13.21 -4.14 -4.56
N PHE A 354 -12.60 -5.00 -3.76
CA PHE A 354 -12.75 -6.46 -3.86
C PHE A 354 -13.35 -7.03 -2.59
N ASP A 355 -14.09 -8.11 -2.73
CA ASP A 355 -14.30 -9.02 -1.62
C ASP A 355 -12.97 -9.66 -1.24
N ALA A 356 -12.52 -9.47 -0.02
CA ALA A 356 -11.18 -9.90 0.39
C ALA A 356 -11.04 -11.42 0.44
N LYS A 357 -12.13 -12.18 0.66
CA LYS A 357 -12.10 -13.65 0.77
C LYS A 357 -11.95 -14.31 -0.60
N THR A 358 -12.67 -13.80 -1.59
CA THR A 358 -12.78 -14.41 -2.92
C THR A 358 -11.95 -13.69 -3.98
N LEU A 359 -11.48 -12.47 -3.70
CA LEU A 359 -10.93 -11.50 -4.63
C LEU A 359 -11.90 -11.11 -5.77
N LYS A 360 -13.20 -11.43 -5.64
CA LYS A 360 -14.19 -10.94 -6.61
C LYS A 360 -14.22 -9.42 -6.58
N ARG A 361 -14.08 -8.78 -7.76
CA ARG A 361 -14.27 -7.34 -7.91
C ARG A 361 -15.72 -6.98 -7.60
N LEU A 362 -15.93 -6.07 -6.67
CA LEU A 362 -17.25 -5.56 -6.27
C LEU A 362 -17.56 -4.26 -6.98
N GLN A 363 -16.60 -3.34 -7.02
CA GLN A 363 -16.77 -2.02 -7.60
C GLN A 363 -15.44 -1.45 -8.09
N THR A 364 -15.51 -0.56 -9.09
CA THR A 364 -14.42 0.36 -9.44
C THR A 364 -14.99 1.78 -9.40
N VAL A 365 -14.28 2.68 -8.72
CA VAL A 365 -14.65 4.08 -8.50
C VAL A 365 -13.60 4.98 -9.11
N ASP A 366 -14.00 5.94 -9.93
CA ASP A 366 -13.10 6.94 -10.47
C ASP A 366 -12.60 7.88 -9.37
N LEU A 367 -11.29 8.09 -9.35
CA LEU A 367 -10.62 9.05 -8.47
C LEU A 367 -9.79 10.03 -9.31
N PRO A 368 -9.40 11.18 -8.73
CA PRO A 368 -8.40 12.05 -9.35
C PRO A 368 -7.12 11.29 -9.67
N PRO A 369 -6.25 11.81 -10.56
CA PRO A 369 -5.04 11.13 -10.99
C PRO A 369 -4.17 10.64 -9.85
N HIS A 370 -3.59 9.46 -10.03
CA HIS A 370 -2.54 8.87 -9.21
C HIS A 370 -2.87 8.74 -7.71
N PRO A 371 -3.99 8.11 -7.30
CA PRO A 371 -4.23 7.73 -5.92
C PRO A 371 -3.07 6.83 -5.42
N ASN A 372 -2.65 6.99 -4.15
CA ASN A 372 -1.41 6.41 -3.68
C ASN A 372 -1.55 5.59 -2.40
N SER A 373 -1.66 6.24 -1.24
CA SER A 373 -1.75 5.59 0.07
C SER A 373 -3.19 5.61 0.57
N LEU A 374 -3.55 4.62 1.35
CA LEU A 374 -4.89 4.43 1.90
C LEU A 374 -4.82 4.39 3.43
N ALA A 375 -5.80 4.98 4.08
CA ALA A 375 -6.05 4.82 5.51
C ALA A 375 -7.55 4.69 5.77
N LEU A 376 -7.91 3.93 6.80
CA LEU A 376 -9.29 3.72 7.22
C LEU A 376 -9.49 4.31 8.60
N ASP A 377 -10.65 4.89 8.88
CA ASP A 377 -10.99 5.25 10.25
C ASP A 377 -11.32 3.98 11.07
N PRO A 378 -11.20 4.01 12.40
CA PRO A 378 -11.38 2.80 13.23
C PRO A 378 -12.79 2.20 13.16
N LYS A 379 -13.78 3.01 12.81
CA LYS A 379 -15.16 2.55 12.65
C LYS A 379 -15.39 1.92 11.28
N GLY A 380 -14.49 2.20 10.29
CA GLY A 380 -14.64 1.81 8.90
C GLY A 380 -15.73 2.59 8.18
N ASP A 381 -16.07 3.78 8.66
CA ASP A 381 -17.06 4.65 8.06
C ASP A 381 -16.44 5.59 7.01
N ALA A 382 -15.12 5.76 7.01
CA ALA A 382 -14.41 6.60 6.07
C ALA A 382 -13.08 6.00 5.62
N LEU A 383 -12.90 5.97 4.31
CA LEU A 383 -11.64 5.65 3.66
C LEU A 383 -10.97 6.95 3.19
N PHE A 384 -9.69 7.08 3.42
CA PHE A 384 -8.88 8.22 3.01
C PHE A 384 -7.86 7.77 1.97
N VAL A 385 -7.64 8.61 0.95
CA VAL A 385 -6.72 8.32 -0.16
C VAL A 385 -5.86 9.54 -0.43
N THR A 386 -4.53 9.40 -0.36
CA THR A 386 -3.64 10.45 -0.89
C THR A 386 -3.64 10.40 -2.41
N VAL A 387 -3.71 11.54 -3.05
CA VAL A 387 -3.82 11.68 -4.51
C VAL A 387 -2.72 12.60 -5.00
N LYS A 388 -1.88 12.07 -5.88
CA LYS A 388 -0.77 12.80 -6.51
C LYS A 388 -1.21 13.47 -7.80
N ASN A 389 -0.39 14.37 -8.30
CA ASN A 389 -0.60 15.03 -9.57
C ASN A 389 -0.16 14.17 -10.76
N ASP A 390 -0.83 14.33 -11.90
CA ASP A 390 -0.33 13.94 -13.21
C ASP A 390 0.75 14.93 -13.72
N GLY A 391 1.32 14.65 -14.88
CA GLY A 391 2.37 15.50 -15.46
C GLY A 391 1.93 16.94 -15.69
N ALA A 392 0.72 17.15 -16.23
CA ALA A 392 0.18 18.48 -16.51
C ALA A 392 -0.10 19.28 -15.22
N SER A 393 -0.69 18.63 -14.22
CA SER A 393 -0.95 19.27 -12.92
C SER A 393 0.34 19.61 -12.18
N THR A 394 1.36 18.75 -12.24
CA THR A 394 2.69 19.00 -11.67
C THR A 394 3.37 20.19 -12.34
N LYS A 395 3.36 20.26 -13.68
CA LYS A 395 3.90 21.40 -14.45
C LYS A 395 3.18 22.70 -14.12
N ALA A 396 1.87 22.64 -13.89
CA ALA A 396 1.05 23.79 -13.50
C ALA A 396 1.19 24.19 -12.01
N GLY A 397 2.01 23.48 -11.23
CA GLY A 397 2.21 23.73 -9.80
C GLY A 397 0.95 23.54 -8.94
N LYS A 398 0.02 22.71 -9.38
CA LYS A 398 -1.21 22.44 -8.62
C LYS A 398 -0.87 21.66 -7.33
N PRO A 399 -1.58 21.92 -6.22
CA PRO A 399 -1.40 21.13 -5.00
C PRO A 399 -1.93 19.71 -5.19
N GLU A 400 -1.25 18.75 -4.57
CA GLU A 400 -1.75 17.39 -4.37
C GLU A 400 -2.80 17.38 -3.26
N SER A 401 -3.52 16.29 -3.08
CA SER A 401 -4.73 16.27 -2.25
C SER A 401 -4.90 14.99 -1.45
N VAL A 402 -5.81 15.06 -0.48
CA VAL A 402 -6.43 13.89 0.13
C VAL A 402 -7.90 13.83 -0.28
N VAL A 403 -8.36 12.62 -0.57
CA VAL A 403 -9.76 12.28 -0.80
C VAL A 403 -10.28 11.56 0.42
N ARG A 404 -11.45 11.94 0.93
CA ARG A 404 -12.23 11.22 1.92
C ARG A 404 -13.44 10.59 1.22
N ILE A 405 -13.62 9.31 1.42
CA ILE A 405 -14.73 8.53 0.88
C ILE A 405 -15.59 8.06 2.06
N GLN A 406 -16.86 8.47 2.07
CA GLN A 406 -17.81 7.94 3.04
C GLN A 406 -18.15 6.50 2.65
N LEU A 407 -17.91 5.58 3.56
CA LEU A 407 -18.32 4.18 3.42
C LEU A 407 -19.68 4.00 4.09
N HIS A 408 -20.52 3.16 3.50
CA HIS A 408 -21.82 2.83 4.05
C HIS A 408 -21.75 1.40 4.60
N SER A 409 -22.08 1.24 5.88
CA SER A 409 -22.20 -0.09 6.49
C SER A 409 -23.41 -0.79 5.89
N ASN A 410 -23.25 -2.03 5.48
CA ASN A 410 -24.36 -2.90 5.09
C ASN A 410 -25.12 -3.40 6.32
#